data_e11e05976fc6fbb55a95e8bf6b6eb54c
#
_entry.id   e11e05976fc6fbb55a95e8bf6b6eb54c
#
_cell.length_a   1.000
_cell.length_b   1.000
_cell.length_c   1.000
_cell.angle_alpha   90.00
_cell.angle_beta   90.00
_cell.angle_gamma   90.00
#
_symmetry.space_group_name_H-M   'P 1'
#
loop_
_entity.id
_entity.type
_entity.pdbx_description
1 polymer ?
#
loop_
_entity_poly.entity_id
_entity_poly.type
_entity_poly.pdbx_seq_one_letter_code
_entity_poly.pdbx_strand_id
1 'polypeptide(L)'
;LKELEANNIPFEFDAIVGRGGLLKPIPGGVYEVNDAMLDDILHAMRTHACNLGCLIASELAALLPGCRAFIADPGVVDELDEIARITGSPLMPRITIWHALNQRAIARRYAAEHHTRYEELDLIVCHLGGGISVGVHHHGKAVDVNNALDGEGPFSPERAGTLPAGQLIDLCCSGRYTKDELKKRISGRAGLTAHLGTTDVPAIVRRI
;
A
#
# COMPACT_ATOMS: atom_id res chain seq x y z
N LEU A 1 1.00 13.16 -20.31
CA LEU A 1 1.13 14.40 -21.16
C LEU A 1 -0.16 14.74 -21.87
N LYS A 2 -0.78 13.82 -22.61
CA LYS A 2 -2.05 14.09 -23.35
C LYS A 2 -3.16 14.71 -22.49
N GLU A 3 -3.26 14.34 -21.21
CA GLU A 3 -4.25 14.91 -20.29
C GLU A 3 -3.96 16.38 -19.96
N LEU A 4 -2.69 16.75 -19.84
CA LEU A 4 -2.28 18.14 -19.64
C LEU A 4 -2.59 18.98 -20.89
N GLU A 5 -2.27 18.45 -22.07
CA GLU A 5 -2.57 19.09 -23.36
C GLU A 5 -4.08 19.31 -23.53
N ALA A 6 -4.90 18.27 -23.24
CA ALA A 6 -6.35 18.33 -23.33
C ALA A 6 -7.00 19.38 -22.40
N ASN A 7 -6.33 19.69 -21.28
CA ASN A 7 -6.78 20.67 -20.31
C ASN A 7 -6.03 22.02 -20.40
N ASN A 8 -5.20 22.22 -21.43
CA ASN A 8 -4.37 23.41 -21.63
C ASN A 8 -3.48 23.74 -20.41
N ILE A 9 -2.96 22.70 -19.73
CA ILE A 9 -2.03 22.84 -18.62
C ILE A 9 -0.62 22.74 -19.17
N PRO A 10 0.24 23.77 -19.01
CA PRO A 10 1.64 23.71 -19.47
C PRO A 10 2.40 22.61 -18.69
N PHE A 11 3.32 21.95 -19.40
CA PHE A 11 4.22 20.98 -18.79
C PHE A 11 5.41 21.68 -18.10
N GLU A 12 5.09 22.44 -17.03
CA GLU A 12 6.04 23.24 -16.24
C GLU A 12 5.71 22.99 -14.77
N PHE A 13 6.59 22.28 -14.05
CA PHE A 13 6.38 21.89 -12.66
C PHE A 13 7.65 22.06 -11.84
N ASP A 14 7.52 22.53 -10.60
CA ASP A 14 8.62 22.60 -9.63
C ASP A 14 8.97 21.21 -9.08
N ALA A 15 7.98 20.34 -8.99
CA ALA A 15 8.15 18.99 -8.45
C ALA A 15 7.14 18.00 -9.05
N ILE A 16 7.58 16.75 -9.20
CA ILE A 16 6.74 15.60 -9.53
C ILE A 16 6.70 14.67 -8.31
N VAL A 17 5.49 14.38 -7.82
CA VAL A 17 5.32 13.53 -6.64
C VAL A 17 4.63 12.22 -7.02
N GLY A 18 5.35 11.10 -6.87
CA GLY A 18 4.82 9.75 -7.06
C GLY A 18 4.33 9.12 -5.74
N ARG A 19 3.56 8.03 -5.87
CA ARG A 19 3.10 7.23 -4.71
C ARG A 19 4.21 6.43 -4.02
N GLY A 20 5.43 6.45 -4.53
CA GLY A 20 6.50 5.55 -4.12
C GLY A 20 6.36 4.16 -4.77
N GLY A 21 6.69 3.12 -4.03
CA GLY A 21 6.64 1.73 -4.47
C GLY A 21 6.99 0.80 -3.32
N LEU A 22 7.29 -0.45 -3.63
CA LEU A 22 7.73 -1.46 -2.66
C LEU A 22 9.26 -1.44 -2.54
N LEU A 23 9.81 -0.32 -2.10
CA LEU A 23 11.22 -0.17 -1.72
C LEU A 23 11.47 -0.74 -0.32
N LYS A 24 12.68 -0.59 0.22
CA LYS A 24 12.97 -0.95 1.61
C LYS A 24 12.08 -0.17 2.57
N PRO A 25 11.73 -0.74 3.74
CA PRO A 25 10.93 -0.05 4.76
C PRO A 25 11.58 1.28 5.18
N ILE A 26 10.77 2.33 5.24
CA ILE A 26 11.17 3.68 5.67
C ILE A 26 10.08 4.28 6.56
N PRO A 27 10.39 5.25 7.42
CA PRO A 27 9.37 6.02 8.15
C PRO A 27 8.41 6.77 7.21
N GLY A 28 7.27 7.22 7.72
CA GLY A 28 6.34 8.07 6.97
C GLY A 28 6.95 9.44 6.65
N GLY A 29 6.69 9.95 5.43
CA GLY A 29 7.21 11.23 4.99
C GLY A 29 7.21 11.42 3.49
N VAL A 30 7.78 12.55 3.07
CA VAL A 30 8.05 12.89 1.67
C VAL A 30 9.56 12.81 1.46
N TYR A 31 9.97 12.08 0.45
CA TYR A 31 11.37 11.81 0.16
C TYR A 31 11.68 12.20 -1.28
N GLU A 32 12.80 12.89 -1.49
CA GLU A 32 13.33 13.07 -2.82
C GLU A 32 13.82 11.72 -3.37
N VAL A 33 13.45 11.43 -4.61
CA VAL A 33 13.86 10.18 -5.28
C VAL A 33 15.37 10.22 -5.53
N ASN A 34 16.03 9.12 -5.18
CA ASN A 34 17.45 8.93 -5.38
C ASN A 34 17.75 7.57 -6.03
N ASP A 35 19.00 7.37 -6.46
CA ASP A 35 19.44 6.16 -7.18
C ASP A 35 19.21 4.88 -6.36
N ALA A 36 19.38 4.93 -5.04
CA ALA A 36 19.14 3.78 -4.17
C ALA A 36 17.66 3.37 -4.17
N MET A 37 16.73 4.32 -4.20
CA MET A 37 15.29 4.05 -4.30
C MET A 37 14.92 3.49 -5.66
N LEU A 38 15.51 4.00 -6.75
CA LEU A 38 15.30 3.48 -8.09
C LEU A 38 15.82 2.05 -8.21
N ASP A 39 17.00 1.75 -7.66
CA ASP A 39 17.55 0.41 -7.61
C ASP A 39 16.68 -0.56 -6.80
N ASP A 40 16.24 -0.15 -5.61
CA ASP A 40 15.31 -0.93 -4.77
C ASP A 40 14.01 -1.28 -5.52
N ILE A 41 13.46 -0.35 -6.29
CA ILE A 41 12.22 -0.56 -7.07
C ILE A 41 12.45 -1.50 -8.26
N LEU A 42 13.57 -1.38 -8.96
CA LEU A 42 13.91 -2.23 -10.10
C LEU A 42 14.19 -3.68 -9.68
N HIS A 43 14.75 -3.87 -8.48
CA HIS A 43 15.09 -5.17 -7.91
C HIS A 43 14.13 -5.62 -6.80
N ALA A 44 12.95 -4.98 -6.69
CA ALA A 44 11.98 -5.28 -5.66
C ALA A 44 11.56 -6.75 -5.68
N MET A 45 11.52 -7.39 -4.51
CA MET A 45 11.07 -8.79 -4.35
C MET A 45 9.63 -9.02 -4.83
N ARG A 46 8.88 -7.94 -5.08
CA ARG A 46 7.49 -7.95 -5.53
C ARG A 46 7.23 -6.92 -6.60
N THR A 47 6.65 -7.37 -7.69
CA THR A 47 6.16 -6.49 -8.76
C THR A 47 4.73 -6.04 -8.40
N HIS A 48 4.54 -4.73 -8.29
CA HIS A 48 3.24 -4.11 -8.07
C HIS A 48 3.15 -2.80 -8.87
N ALA A 49 1.95 -2.44 -9.32
CA ALA A 49 1.76 -1.22 -10.12
C ALA A 49 2.22 0.08 -9.40
N CYS A 50 2.21 0.10 -8.06
CA CYS A 50 2.71 1.25 -7.31
C CYS A 50 4.22 1.49 -7.50
N ASN A 51 5.01 0.48 -7.92
CA ASN A 51 6.44 0.62 -8.18
C ASN A 51 6.69 1.63 -9.33
N LEU A 52 5.76 1.74 -10.28
CA LEU A 52 5.86 2.70 -11.38
C LEU A 52 5.83 4.15 -10.89
N GLY A 53 5.25 4.45 -9.74
CA GLY A 53 5.11 5.83 -9.25
C GLY A 53 6.46 6.52 -9.03
N CYS A 54 7.43 5.83 -8.46
CA CYS A 54 8.79 6.34 -8.26
C CYS A 54 9.51 6.57 -9.61
N LEU A 55 9.46 5.56 -10.51
CA LEU A 55 10.10 5.61 -11.82
C LEU A 55 9.51 6.74 -12.69
N ILE A 56 8.20 6.82 -12.79
CA ILE A 56 7.49 7.86 -13.56
C ILE A 56 7.81 9.26 -13.02
N ALA A 57 7.83 9.43 -11.68
CA ALA A 57 8.17 10.72 -11.09
C ALA A 57 9.58 11.15 -11.46
N SER A 58 10.56 10.23 -11.40
CA SER A 58 11.94 10.47 -11.79
C SER A 58 12.09 10.81 -13.27
N GLU A 59 11.50 10.00 -14.15
CA GLU A 59 11.58 10.21 -15.60
C GLU A 59 10.92 11.53 -16.04
N LEU A 60 9.76 11.87 -15.49
CA LEU A 60 9.07 13.13 -15.82
C LEU A 60 9.84 14.34 -15.31
N ALA A 61 10.38 14.30 -14.09
CA ALA A 61 11.16 15.39 -13.53
C ALA A 61 12.44 15.64 -14.35
N ALA A 62 13.09 14.59 -14.85
CA ALA A 62 14.27 14.71 -15.69
C ALA A 62 14.03 15.44 -17.04
N LEU A 63 12.77 15.56 -17.48
CA LEU A 63 12.39 16.29 -18.69
C LEU A 63 12.27 17.80 -18.45
N LEU A 64 12.29 18.26 -17.20
CA LEU A 64 12.00 19.64 -16.80
C LEU A 64 13.20 20.27 -16.09
N PRO A 65 13.71 21.41 -16.56
CA PRO A 65 14.82 22.10 -15.91
C PRO A 65 14.47 22.49 -14.46
N GLY A 66 15.29 22.05 -13.50
CA GLY A 66 15.11 22.38 -12.08
C GLY A 66 13.98 21.64 -11.35
N CYS A 67 13.20 20.81 -12.03
CA CYS A 67 12.15 20.00 -11.43
C CYS A 67 12.74 18.85 -10.61
N ARG A 68 12.16 18.55 -9.45
CA ARG A 68 12.60 17.47 -8.54
C ARG A 68 11.56 16.38 -8.44
N ALA A 69 11.99 15.14 -8.34
CA ALA A 69 11.12 13.98 -8.13
C ALA A 69 11.01 13.63 -6.66
N PHE A 70 9.79 13.36 -6.20
CA PHE A 70 9.52 12.94 -4.83
C PHE A 70 8.60 11.73 -4.79
N ILE A 71 8.64 11.00 -3.66
CA ILE A 71 7.63 10.03 -3.26
C ILE A 71 7.03 10.45 -1.91
N ALA A 72 5.78 10.12 -1.68
CA ALA A 72 5.08 10.45 -0.44
C ALA A 72 4.46 9.20 0.19
N ASP A 73 4.71 9.02 1.49
CA ASP A 73 4.14 7.95 2.33
C ASP A 73 3.99 6.62 1.55
N PRO A 74 5.10 5.97 1.09
CA PRO A 74 5.01 4.76 0.28
C PRO A 74 4.36 3.61 1.04
N GLY A 75 3.85 2.60 0.33
CA GLY A 75 3.15 1.47 0.93
C GLY A 75 3.97 0.61 1.90
N VAL A 76 5.27 0.84 1.95
CA VAL A 76 6.25 0.18 2.85
C VAL A 76 6.61 1.05 4.07
N VAL A 77 5.86 2.11 4.34
CA VAL A 77 6.04 2.87 5.60
C VAL A 77 5.97 1.91 6.77
N ASP A 78 7.02 1.90 7.59
CA ASP A 78 7.16 1.02 8.73
C ASP A 78 7.45 1.83 10.01
N GLU A 79 6.42 1.98 10.81
CA GLU A 79 6.42 2.67 12.10
C GLU A 79 5.82 1.77 13.20
N LEU A 80 5.70 0.45 12.92
CA LEU A 80 5.16 -0.50 13.89
C LEU A 80 5.95 -0.47 15.21
N ASP A 81 5.23 -0.47 16.31
CA ASP A 81 5.83 -0.78 17.61
C ASP A 81 6.40 -2.20 17.60
N GLU A 82 7.47 -2.43 18.37
CA GLU A 82 8.13 -3.74 18.42
C GLU A 82 7.17 -4.85 18.86
N ILE A 83 6.25 -4.56 19.77
CA ILE A 83 5.24 -5.53 20.21
C ILE A 83 4.26 -5.89 19.09
N ALA A 84 3.97 -4.96 18.19
CA ALA A 84 3.07 -5.20 17.06
C ALA A 84 3.69 -6.11 15.98
N ARG A 85 5.02 -6.33 16.01
CA ARG A 85 5.74 -7.23 15.10
C ARG A 85 5.67 -8.69 15.51
N ILE A 86 5.30 -8.95 16.77
CA ILE A 86 5.31 -10.31 17.35
C ILE A 86 4.17 -11.14 16.77
N THR A 87 4.51 -12.33 16.29
CA THR A 87 3.56 -13.36 15.89
C THR A 87 3.72 -14.62 16.74
N GLY A 88 2.91 -15.63 16.50
CA GLY A 88 3.07 -16.95 17.11
C GLY A 88 4.35 -17.70 16.69
N SER A 89 5.15 -17.16 15.75
CA SER A 89 6.39 -17.76 15.28
C SER A 89 7.48 -16.70 15.11
N PRO A 90 8.65 -16.85 15.74
CA PRO A 90 9.78 -15.93 15.56
C PRO A 90 10.36 -15.95 14.14
N LEU A 91 10.04 -16.98 13.35
CA LEU A 91 10.45 -17.07 11.94
C LEU A 91 9.61 -16.21 10.98
N MET A 92 8.48 -15.70 11.43
CA MET A 92 7.50 -14.98 10.62
C MET A 92 7.03 -13.69 11.33
N PRO A 93 7.94 -12.73 11.59
CA PRO A 93 7.52 -11.45 12.16
C PRO A 93 6.58 -10.71 11.20
N ARG A 94 5.72 -9.85 11.74
CA ARG A 94 4.87 -9.00 10.91
C ARG A 94 5.72 -7.95 10.19
N ILE A 95 5.36 -7.71 8.95
CA ILE A 95 5.93 -6.67 8.08
C ILE A 95 4.80 -5.81 7.53
N THR A 96 5.07 -4.54 7.28
CA THR A 96 4.06 -3.60 6.81
C THR A 96 4.04 -3.49 5.28
N ILE A 97 2.86 -3.70 4.68
CA ILE A 97 2.53 -3.22 3.33
C ILE A 97 1.09 -2.74 3.39
N TRP A 98 0.86 -1.44 3.37
CA TRP A 98 -0.43 -0.86 3.65
C TRP A 98 -0.70 0.44 2.86
N HIS A 99 -1.87 1.02 3.02
CA HIS A 99 -2.27 2.21 2.29
C HIS A 99 -1.85 3.49 3.04
N ALA A 100 -0.54 3.62 3.30
CA ALA A 100 0.05 4.67 4.12
C ALA A 100 -0.36 6.07 3.66
N LEU A 101 -0.15 6.39 2.39
CA LEU A 101 -0.48 7.70 1.82
C LEU A 101 -1.94 8.09 2.09
N ASN A 102 -2.90 7.18 1.83
CA ASN A 102 -4.31 7.49 2.00
C ASN A 102 -4.70 7.60 3.49
N GLN A 103 -4.27 6.66 4.34
CA GLN A 103 -4.62 6.70 5.76
C GLN A 103 -4.05 7.94 6.44
N ARG A 104 -2.77 8.29 6.17
CA ARG A 104 -2.14 9.48 6.73
C ARG A 104 -2.76 10.77 6.19
N ALA A 105 -3.13 10.81 4.91
CA ALA A 105 -3.83 11.96 4.32
C ALA A 105 -5.20 12.19 4.98
N ILE A 106 -5.98 11.13 5.20
CA ILE A 106 -7.28 11.20 5.89
C ILE A 106 -7.11 11.61 7.35
N ALA A 107 -6.12 11.07 8.06
CA ALA A 107 -5.82 11.44 9.43
C ALA A 107 -5.44 12.93 9.56
N ARG A 108 -4.58 13.43 8.68
CA ARG A 108 -4.22 14.86 8.63
C ARG A 108 -5.40 15.75 8.27
N ARG A 109 -6.24 15.30 7.33
CA ARG A 109 -7.46 16.02 6.96
C ARG A 109 -8.43 16.10 8.14
N TYR A 110 -8.68 14.99 8.83
CA TYR A 110 -9.50 14.97 10.05
C TYR A 110 -8.97 15.96 11.09
N ALA A 111 -7.66 15.94 11.35
CA ALA A 111 -7.03 16.86 12.30
C ALA A 111 -7.27 18.33 11.90
N ALA A 112 -7.05 18.68 10.64
CA ALA A 112 -7.27 20.04 10.13
C ALA A 112 -8.73 20.49 10.26
N GLU A 113 -9.70 19.63 9.93
CA GLU A 113 -11.14 19.90 10.07
C GLU A 113 -11.57 20.08 11.54
N HIS A 114 -10.81 19.51 12.50
CA HIS A 114 -11.08 19.61 13.94
C HIS A 114 -10.12 20.59 14.65
N HIS A 115 -9.40 21.43 13.90
CA HIS A 115 -8.48 22.45 14.44
C HIS A 115 -7.42 21.88 15.41
N THR A 116 -6.92 20.69 15.14
CA THR A 116 -5.85 20.03 15.89
C THR A 116 -4.76 19.54 14.93
N ARG A 117 -3.74 18.88 15.45
CA ARG A 117 -2.64 18.32 14.69
C ARG A 117 -2.74 16.78 14.70
N TYR A 118 -2.35 16.14 13.60
CA TYR A 118 -2.34 14.68 13.50
C TYR A 118 -1.45 14.04 14.58
N GLU A 119 -0.35 14.73 14.95
CA GLU A 119 0.58 14.29 16.00
C GLU A 119 0.02 14.39 17.44
N GLU A 120 -1.18 14.93 17.61
CA GLU A 120 -1.87 15.06 18.90
C GLU A 120 -3.05 14.07 19.05
N LEU A 121 -3.25 13.20 18.05
CA LEU A 121 -4.42 12.32 17.97
C LEU A 121 -4.06 10.84 18.07
N ASP A 122 -5.03 10.10 18.63
CA ASP A 122 -5.12 8.65 18.56
C ASP A 122 -6.27 8.27 17.65
N LEU A 123 -6.00 7.56 16.56
CA LEU A 123 -7.00 7.25 15.55
C LEU A 123 -6.92 5.77 15.14
N ILE A 124 -8.08 5.22 14.80
CA ILE A 124 -8.15 4.00 13.98
C ILE A 124 -8.60 4.42 12.59
N VAL A 125 -7.76 4.20 11.59
CA VAL A 125 -8.05 4.57 10.21
C VAL A 125 -8.23 3.32 9.35
N CYS A 126 -9.39 3.21 8.71
CA CYS A 126 -9.71 2.10 7.84
C CYS A 126 -9.70 2.55 6.37
N HIS A 127 -8.79 1.99 5.58
CA HIS A 127 -8.84 2.07 4.13
C HIS A 127 -9.61 0.86 3.60
N LEU A 128 -10.76 1.10 2.99
CA LEU A 128 -11.66 0.08 2.46
C LEU A 128 -11.73 0.19 0.93
N GLY A 129 -10.84 -0.49 0.24
CA GLY A 129 -10.74 -0.50 -1.22
C GLY A 129 -10.57 -1.91 -1.77
N GLY A 130 -9.95 -2.06 -2.95
CA GLY A 130 -9.57 -3.37 -3.52
C GLY A 130 -8.70 -4.19 -2.58
N GLY A 131 -7.85 -3.52 -1.79
CA GLY A 131 -7.26 -4.04 -0.56
C GLY A 131 -7.84 -3.34 0.67
N ILE A 132 -7.75 -3.95 1.83
CA ILE A 132 -8.18 -3.37 3.11
C ILE A 132 -6.98 -3.29 4.04
N SER A 133 -6.76 -2.10 4.63
CA SER A 133 -5.84 -1.93 5.74
C SER A 133 -6.49 -1.12 6.85
N VAL A 134 -6.32 -1.60 8.08
CA VAL A 134 -6.79 -0.95 9.30
C VAL A 134 -5.57 -0.63 10.14
N GLY A 135 -5.33 0.64 10.39
CA GLY A 135 -4.17 1.12 11.14
C GLY A 135 -4.56 1.81 12.43
N VAL A 136 -3.81 1.52 13.48
CA VAL A 136 -3.81 2.28 14.73
C VAL A 136 -2.76 3.38 14.60
N HIS A 137 -3.21 4.62 14.62
CA HIS A 137 -2.34 5.79 14.54
C HIS A 137 -2.24 6.42 15.93
N HIS A 138 -1.02 6.55 16.43
CA HIS A 138 -0.71 7.17 17.72
C HIS A 138 0.30 8.28 17.50
N HIS A 139 -0.06 9.50 17.87
CA HIS A 139 0.80 10.69 17.76
C HIS A 139 1.51 10.83 16.41
N GLY A 140 0.74 10.71 15.31
CA GLY A 140 1.25 10.92 13.96
C GLY A 140 1.97 9.72 13.33
N LYS A 141 2.01 8.54 14.00
CA LYS A 141 2.63 7.30 13.52
C LYS A 141 1.62 6.17 13.44
N ALA A 142 1.75 5.31 12.45
CA ALA A 142 0.98 4.08 12.37
C ALA A 142 1.69 2.96 13.16
N VAL A 143 1.36 2.84 14.45
CA VAL A 143 2.04 1.94 15.40
C VAL A 143 1.62 0.48 15.29
N ASP A 144 0.47 0.21 14.67
CA ASP A 144 0.00 -1.12 14.29
C ASP A 144 -0.86 -1.02 13.04
N VAL A 145 -0.61 -1.88 12.06
CA VAL A 145 -1.41 -1.96 10.83
C VAL A 145 -1.24 -3.34 10.19
N ASN A 146 -2.33 -3.91 9.66
CA ASN A 146 -2.24 -5.19 8.96
C ASN A 146 -1.54 -5.06 7.59
N ASN A 147 -0.82 -6.11 7.20
CA ASN A 147 -0.30 -6.25 5.85
C ASN A 147 -1.46 -6.48 4.86
N ALA A 148 -1.82 -5.44 4.13
CA ALA A 148 -2.96 -5.46 3.22
C ALA A 148 -2.71 -6.21 1.90
N LEU A 149 -1.48 -6.72 1.66
CA LEU A 149 -1.12 -7.42 0.42
C LEU A 149 -0.99 -8.93 0.61
N ASP A 150 -0.44 -9.39 1.73
CA ASP A 150 0.14 -10.72 1.89
C ASP A 150 -0.64 -11.68 2.79
N GLY A 151 -1.93 -11.44 2.99
CA GLY A 151 -2.77 -12.40 3.71
C GLY A 151 -2.84 -12.12 5.21
N GLU A 152 -2.93 -10.85 5.59
CA GLU A 152 -3.16 -10.43 6.96
C GLU A 152 -4.41 -9.54 7.04
N GLY A 153 -5.15 -9.61 8.15
CA GLY A 153 -6.36 -8.83 8.37
C GLY A 153 -7.58 -9.36 7.62
N PRO A 154 -8.61 -8.53 7.39
CA PRO A 154 -9.85 -8.95 6.73
C PRO A 154 -9.60 -9.24 5.24
N PHE A 155 -10.39 -10.17 4.67
CA PHE A 155 -10.41 -10.31 3.21
C PHE A 155 -11.09 -9.09 2.57
N SER A 156 -10.72 -8.79 1.33
CA SER A 156 -11.18 -7.61 0.61
C SER A 156 -11.80 -8.01 -0.75
N PRO A 157 -12.23 -7.08 -1.60
CA PRO A 157 -12.67 -7.42 -2.95
C PRO A 157 -11.72 -8.33 -3.74
N GLU A 158 -10.39 -8.18 -3.59
CA GLU A 158 -9.40 -8.89 -4.41
C GLU A 158 -8.37 -9.70 -3.61
N ARG A 159 -8.39 -9.64 -2.26
CA ARG A 159 -7.35 -10.23 -1.41
C ARG A 159 -7.94 -11.16 -0.37
N ALA A 160 -7.19 -12.22 -0.06
CA ALA A 160 -7.65 -13.29 0.82
C ALA A 160 -7.76 -12.87 2.30
N GLY A 161 -6.99 -11.86 2.74
CA GLY A 161 -6.84 -11.61 4.18
C GLY A 161 -6.18 -12.79 4.90
N THR A 162 -6.44 -12.92 6.18
CA THR A 162 -5.95 -14.05 7.00
C THR A 162 -6.60 -15.36 6.56
N LEU A 163 -5.77 -16.38 6.30
CA LEU A 163 -6.20 -17.73 5.92
C LEU A 163 -5.84 -18.73 7.02
N PRO A 164 -6.59 -19.85 7.13
CA PRO A 164 -6.23 -20.96 8.01
C PRO A 164 -4.87 -21.54 7.63
N ALA A 165 -3.86 -21.36 8.48
CA ALA A 165 -2.46 -21.68 8.17
C ALA A 165 -2.25 -23.15 7.81
N GLY A 166 -2.88 -24.11 8.54
CA GLY A 166 -2.77 -25.53 8.24
C GLY A 166 -3.25 -25.86 6.83
N GLN A 167 -4.43 -25.38 6.45
CA GLN A 167 -4.99 -25.60 5.11
C GLN A 167 -4.14 -24.96 4.01
N LEU A 168 -3.54 -23.79 4.31
CA LEU A 168 -2.63 -23.12 3.38
C LEU A 168 -1.37 -23.97 3.14
N ILE A 169 -0.78 -24.55 4.20
CA ILE A 169 0.37 -25.45 4.09
C ILE A 169 0.00 -26.68 3.24
N ASP A 170 -1.12 -27.34 3.53
CA ASP A 170 -1.59 -28.50 2.77
C ASP A 170 -1.75 -28.15 1.29
N LEU A 171 -2.33 -26.99 0.99
CA LEU A 171 -2.49 -26.54 -0.39
C LEU A 171 -1.14 -26.26 -1.07
N CYS A 172 -0.18 -25.63 -0.37
CA CYS A 172 1.16 -25.36 -0.89
C CYS A 172 1.93 -26.66 -1.20
N CYS A 173 1.79 -27.67 -0.34
CA CYS A 173 2.48 -28.95 -0.48
C CYS A 173 1.75 -29.95 -1.40
N SER A 174 0.54 -29.63 -1.87
CA SER A 174 -0.28 -30.54 -2.68
C SER A 174 0.26 -30.80 -4.10
N GLY A 175 1.19 -29.99 -4.58
CA GLY A 175 1.68 -30.03 -5.97
C GLY A 175 0.67 -29.57 -7.03
N ARG A 176 -0.55 -29.14 -6.63
CA ARG A 176 -1.61 -28.71 -7.56
C ARG A 176 -1.39 -27.35 -8.17
N TYR A 177 -0.61 -26.48 -7.52
CA TYR A 177 -0.38 -25.10 -7.91
C TYR A 177 1.09 -24.72 -7.76
N THR A 178 1.57 -23.90 -8.67
CA THR A 178 2.86 -23.23 -8.54
C THR A 178 2.82 -22.13 -7.47
N LYS A 179 3.99 -21.70 -6.99
CA LYS A 179 4.12 -20.57 -6.07
C LYS A 179 3.44 -19.29 -6.59
N ASP A 180 3.56 -19.01 -7.90
CA ASP A 180 2.99 -17.81 -8.51
C ASP A 180 1.46 -17.90 -8.61
N GLU A 181 0.92 -19.06 -8.89
CA GLU A 181 -0.54 -19.30 -8.87
C GLU A 181 -1.09 -19.15 -7.45
N LEU A 182 -0.40 -19.67 -6.43
CA LEU A 182 -0.79 -19.52 -5.04
C LEU A 182 -0.74 -18.06 -4.60
N LYS A 183 0.29 -17.30 -4.99
CA LYS A 183 0.35 -15.86 -4.72
C LYS A 183 -0.81 -15.08 -5.35
N LYS A 184 -1.21 -15.43 -6.59
CA LYS A 184 -2.40 -14.83 -7.24
C LYS A 184 -3.70 -15.19 -6.51
N ARG A 185 -3.76 -16.35 -5.85
CA ARG A 185 -4.90 -16.78 -5.00
C ARG A 185 -4.92 -16.10 -3.62
N ILE A 186 -3.85 -15.43 -3.22
CA ILE A 186 -3.81 -14.58 -2.03
C ILE A 186 -4.12 -13.14 -2.40
N SER A 187 -3.62 -12.65 -3.56
CA SER A 187 -3.76 -11.27 -3.99
C SER A 187 -4.09 -11.19 -5.48
N GLY A 188 -5.22 -10.57 -5.80
CA GLY A 188 -5.73 -10.35 -7.17
C GLY A 188 -6.83 -11.30 -7.62
N ARG A 189 -6.88 -12.54 -7.11
CA ARG A 189 -7.93 -13.54 -7.42
C ARG A 189 -8.53 -14.16 -6.15
N ALA A 190 -8.57 -13.40 -5.10
CA ALA A 190 -9.05 -13.82 -3.78
C ALA A 190 -10.24 -12.95 -3.35
N GLY A 191 -10.63 -13.06 -2.09
CA GLY A 191 -11.67 -12.23 -1.48
C GLY A 191 -13.02 -12.37 -2.20
N LEU A 192 -13.74 -11.25 -2.32
CA LEU A 192 -15.06 -11.24 -2.97
C LEU A 192 -15.02 -11.75 -4.41
N THR A 193 -13.95 -11.45 -5.15
CA THR A 193 -13.76 -11.94 -6.52
C THR A 193 -13.77 -13.47 -6.59
N ALA A 194 -13.12 -14.13 -5.64
CA ALA A 194 -13.08 -15.60 -5.60
C ALA A 194 -14.45 -16.22 -5.28
N HIS A 195 -15.27 -15.55 -4.47
CA HIS A 195 -16.58 -16.05 -4.05
C HIS A 195 -17.72 -15.63 -4.98
N LEU A 196 -17.68 -14.42 -5.54
CA LEU A 196 -18.80 -13.79 -6.23
C LEU A 196 -18.51 -13.44 -7.69
N GLY A 197 -17.27 -13.64 -8.15
CA GLY A 197 -16.85 -13.35 -9.53
C GLY A 197 -16.79 -11.86 -9.88
N THR A 198 -16.84 -10.96 -8.90
CA THR A 198 -16.85 -9.50 -9.13
C THR A 198 -16.19 -8.74 -8.01
N THR A 199 -15.61 -7.57 -8.34
CA THR A 199 -15.08 -6.58 -7.40
C THR A 199 -16.04 -5.41 -7.19
N ASP A 200 -17.17 -5.36 -7.90
CA ASP A 200 -18.15 -4.28 -7.80
C ASP A 200 -18.95 -4.39 -6.50
N VAL A 201 -18.39 -3.82 -5.42
CA VAL A 201 -19.01 -3.82 -4.09
C VAL A 201 -20.41 -3.18 -4.09
N PRO A 202 -20.67 -2.04 -4.78
CA PRO A 202 -22.03 -1.50 -4.92
C PRO A 202 -23.00 -2.49 -5.56
N ALA A 203 -22.58 -3.25 -6.58
CA ALA A 203 -23.42 -4.28 -7.19
C ALA A 203 -23.68 -5.46 -6.24
N ILE A 204 -22.69 -5.84 -5.42
CA ILE A 204 -22.83 -6.89 -4.41
C ILE A 204 -23.84 -6.45 -3.34
N VAL A 205 -23.71 -5.24 -2.80
CA VAL A 205 -24.63 -4.71 -1.77
C VAL A 205 -26.07 -4.65 -2.27
N ARG A 206 -26.30 -4.36 -3.56
CA ARG A 206 -27.66 -4.37 -4.15
C ARG A 206 -28.30 -5.77 -4.25
N ARG A 207 -27.53 -6.85 -4.03
CA ARG A 207 -28.02 -8.25 -4.07
C ARG A 207 -28.40 -8.79 -2.69
N ILE A 208 -28.08 -8.06 -1.62
CA ILE A 208 -28.41 -8.37 -0.23
C ILE A 208 -29.73 -7.70 0.14
#